data_f61cb03bb29dc718c84c7157be31ae16
#
_entry.id   f61cb03bb29dc718c84c7157be31ae16
#
_cell.length_a   1.000
_cell.length_b   1.000
_cell.length_c   1.000
_cell.angle_alpha   90.00
_cell.angle_beta   90.00
_cell.angle_gamma   90.00
#
_symmetry.space_group_name_H-M   'P 1'
#
loop_
_entity.id
_entity.type
_entity.pdbx_description
1 polymer ?
#
loop_
_entity_poly.entity_id
_entity_poly.type
_entity_poly.pdbx_seq_one_letter_code
_entity_poly.pdbx_strand_id
1 'polypeptide(L)'
;IKDAAGDDLEGFLLQPMLEGKREFVAGLFFDAQFGPVIMFGLGGVFTEAIGDVIFRLAPLDEEEANRMISELRAHKLLGDFRGEKAPNRDALIRVLTGLSEIAMNIPEIREIDINPLLVSPDGRVTAVDALIVLGERGLRNITHAPVEPMAIASLFYPKSIAFIGASADLSKWGQLMFTNVVAGRYAGKVYLVNPRGGEIAGRKVFKTVTEIPDPVDLAVITI
;
A
#
# COMPACT_ATOMS: atom_id res chain seq x y z
N ILE A 1 17.23 -42.69 -17.10
CA ILE A 1 17.28 -41.23 -16.88
C ILE A 1 18.71 -40.75 -17.07
N LYS A 2 19.72 -41.40 -16.42
CA LYS A 2 21.14 -41.04 -16.57
C LYS A 2 21.61 -41.08 -18.01
N ASP A 3 21.19 -42.13 -18.75
CA ASP A 3 21.56 -42.32 -20.14
C ASP A 3 20.86 -41.33 -21.12
N ALA A 4 19.75 -40.70 -20.67
CA ALA A 4 19.03 -39.72 -21.46
C ALA A 4 19.49 -38.27 -21.24
N ALA A 5 20.17 -38.01 -20.13
CA ALA A 5 20.60 -36.64 -19.73
C ALA A 5 22.04 -36.30 -20.21
N GLY A 6 22.82 -37.32 -20.62
CA GLY A 6 24.21 -37.12 -21.10
C GLY A 6 25.17 -36.61 -20.01
N ASP A 7 26.28 -36.02 -20.47
CA ASP A 7 27.38 -35.55 -19.63
C ASP A 7 27.08 -34.25 -18.89
N ASP A 8 25.96 -33.57 -19.22
CA ASP A 8 25.53 -32.31 -18.57
C ASP A 8 24.74 -32.50 -17.29
N LEU A 9 24.57 -33.76 -16.82
CA LEU A 9 23.84 -34.08 -15.62
C LEU A 9 24.63 -33.75 -14.36
N GLU A 10 24.32 -32.69 -13.66
CA GLU A 10 24.94 -32.30 -12.40
C GLU A 10 24.42 -33.11 -11.20
N GLY A 11 23.17 -33.60 -11.24
CA GLY A 11 22.58 -34.38 -10.17
C GLY A 11 21.09 -34.65 -10.34
N PHE A 12 20.49 -35.21 -9.30
CA PHE A 12 19.06 -35.47 -9.21
C PHE A 12 18.49 -34.79 -7.96
N LEU A 13 17.38 -34.08 -8.13
CA LEU A 13 16.60 -33.57 -7.01
C LEU A 13 15.46 -34.53 -6.72
N LEU A 14 15.43 -35.08 -5.51
CA LEU A 14 14.37 -35.94 -5.04
C LEU A 14 13.49 -35.21 -4.03
N GLN A 15 12.21 -35.07 -4.35
CA GLN A 15 11.24 -34.34 -3.53
C GLN A 15 10.02 -35.22 -3.22
N PRO A 16 9.38 -35.05 -2.04
CA PRO A 16 8.08 -35.65 -1.78
C PRO A 16 7.04 -35.15 -2.78
N MET A 17 6.20 -36.04 -3.30
CA MET A 17 5.02 -35.65 -4.06
C MET A 17 3.95 -35.19 -3.08
N LEU A 18 3.64 -33.89 -3.10
CA LEU A 18 2.60 -33.29 -2.27
C LEU A 18 1.26 -33.31 -2.99
N GLU A 19 0.21 -33.58 -2.23
CA GLU A 19 -1.18 -33.52 -2.70
C GLU A 19 -1.86 -32.29 -2.11
N GLY A 20 -2.62 -31.57 -2.92
CA GLY A 20 -3.40 -30.40 -2.54
C GLY A 20 -4.02 -29.74 -3.76
N LYS A 21 -5.17 -29.07 -3.56
CA LYS A 21 -5.90 -28.36 -4.63
C LYS A 21 -5.98 -26.88 -4.38
N ARG A 22 -5.66 -26.45 -3.18
CA ARG A 22 -5.69 -25.02 -2.79
C ARG A 22 -4.27 -24.51 -2.73
N GLU A 23 -4.04 -23.45 -3.44
CA GLU A 23 -2.75 -22.78 -3.55
C GLU A 23 -2.90 -21.33 -3.15
N PHE A 24 -1.97 -20.85 -2.34
CA PHE A 24 -1.81 -19.45 -2.03
C PHE A 24 -0.44 -18.99 -2.50
N VAL A 25 -0.27 -17.68 -2.58
CA VAL A 25 1.02 -17.04 -2.82
C VAL A 25 1.34 -16.11 -1.67
N ALA A 26 2.59 -16.04 -1.29
CA ALA A 26 3.09 -15.06 -0.34
C ALA A 26 4.42 -14.50 -0.81
N GLY A 27 4.63 -13.22 -0.64
CA GLY A 27 5.85 -12.59 -1.13
C GLY A 27 6.25 -11.36 -0.34
N LEU A 28 7.46 -10.94 -0.63
CA LEU A 28 8.08 -9.70 -0.16
C LEU A 28 8.68 -8.99 -1.36
N PHE A 29 8.44 -7.71 -1.50
CA PHE A 29 9.18 -6.86 -2.43
C PHE A 29 9.40 -5.46 -1.83
N PHE A 30 10.31 -4.70 -2.44
CA PHE A 30 10.59 -3.34 -2.00
C PHE A 30 10.01 -2.33 -2.97
N ASP A 31 9.08 -1.54 -2.47
CA ASP A 31 8.59 -0.34 -3.16
C ASP A 31 9.54 0.84 -2.89
N ALA A 32 9.89 1.60 -3.94
CA ALA A 32 10.84 2.69 -3.82
C ALA A 32 10.35 3.86 -2.95
N GLN A 33 9.03 3.99 -2.78
CA GLN A 33 8.39 5.06 -2.02
C GLN A 33 7.95 4.60 -0.63
N PHE A 34 7.39 3.40 -0.54
CA PHE A 34 6.76 2.90 0.69
C PHE A 34 7.65 1.94 1.48
N GLY A 35 8.74 1.45 0.89
CA GLY A 35 9.62 0.47 1.55
C GLY A 35 9.17 -0.97 1.36
N PRO A 36 9.40 -1.86 2.35
CA PRO A 36 9.09 -3.27 2.23
C PRO A 36 7.60 -3.55 2.27
N VAL A 37 7.14 -4.31 1.28
CA VAL A 37 5.73 -4.70 1.10
C VAL A 37 5.61 -6.20 1.18
N ILE A 38 4.71 -6.68 2.02
CA ILE A 38 4.32 -8.08 2.13
C ILE A 38 3.07 -8.32 1.30
N MET A 39 3.09 -9.37 0.51
CA MET A 39 2.00 -9.80 -0.36
C MET A 39 1.45 -11.13 0.11
N PHE A 40 0.13 -11.29 0.08
CA PHE A 40 -0.57 -12.56 0.26
C PHE A 40 -1.76 -12.64 -0.68
N GLY A 41 -1.95 -13.77 -1.32
CA GLY A 41 -3.03 -13.92 -2.28
C GLY A 41 -3.40 -15.36 -2.59
N LEU A 42 -4.44 -15.49 -3.42
CA LEU A 42 -4.80 -16.77 -4.02
C LEU A 42 -3.72 -17.16 -5.03
N GLY A 43 -3.26 -18.42 -4.99
CA GLY A 43 -2.29 -18.99 -5.92
C GLY A 43 -2.93 -19.73 -7.10
N GLY A 44 -2.07 -20.37 -7.90
CA GLY A 44 -2.48 -21.18 -9.05
C GLY A 44 -2.83 -20.36 -10.29
N VAL A 45 -3.29 -21.05 -11.32
CA VAL A 45 -3.58 -20.48 -12.66
C VAL A 45 -4.67 -19.39 -12.68
N PHE A 46 -5.42 -19.25 -11.61
CA PHE A 46 -6.47 -18.24 -11.50
C PHE A 46 -6.01 -16.93 -10.88
N THR A 47 -4.78 -16.85 -10.36
CA THR A 47 -4.22 -15.67 -9.69
C THR A 47 -4.28 -14.44 -10.59
N GLU A 48 -3.82 -14.57 -11.82
CA GLU A 48 -3.80 -13.47 -12.79
C GLU A 48 -5.23 -13.04 -13.22
N ALA A 49 -6.16 -13.99 -13.28
CA ALA A 49 -7.52 -13.71 -13.72
C ALA A 49 -8.40 -13.07 -12.62
N ILE A 50 -8.18 -13.43 -11.35
CA ILE A 50 -9.01 -12.99 -10.23
C ILE A 50 -8.40 -11.79 -9.51
N GLY A 51 -7.07 -11.69 -9.48
CA GLY A 51 -6.36 -10.59 -8.81
C GLY A 51 -6.68 -10.47 -7.33
N ASP A 52 -6.92 -11.60 -6.64
CA ASP A 52 -7.25 -11.61 -5.20
C ASP A 52 -5.97 -11.63 -4.38
N VAL A 53 -5.35 -10.48 -4.28
CA VAL A 53 -4.07 -10.26 -3.61
C VAL A 53 -4.20 -9.07 -2.67
N ILE A 54 -3.66 -9.22 -1.48
CA ILE A 54 -3.62 -8.21 -0.43
C ILE A 54 -2.17 -7.80 -0.19
N PHE A 55 -1.93 -6.51 0.00
CA PHE A 55 -0.62 -5.94 0.28
C PHE A 55 -0.62 -5.23 1.64
N ARG A 56 0.50 -5.34 2.37
CA ARG A 56 0.74 -4.61 3.62
C ARG A 56 2.20 -4.16 3.68
N LEU A 57 2.41 -3.03 4.33
CA LEU A 57 3.77 -2.55 4.62
C LEU A 57 4.34 -3.31 5.82
N ALA A 58 5.60 -3.71 5.76
CA ALA A 58 6.30 -4.21 6.94
C ALA A 58 6.65 -3.03 7.88
N PRO A 59 6.76 -3.25 9.22
CA PRO A 59 6.64 -4.54 9.88
C PRO A 59 5.19 -5.00 10.08
N LEU A 60 4.96 -6.33 9.98
CA LEU A 60 3.68 -6.96 10.31
C LEU A 60 3.76 -7.64 11.68
N ASP A 61 2.74 -7.43 12.50
CA ASP A 61 2.45 -8.28 13.65
C ASP A 61 1.46 -9.41 13.29
N GLU A 62 1.20 -10.31 14.23
CA GLU A 62 0.30 -11.43 14.03
C GLU A 62 -1.15 -10.99 13.78
N GLU A 63 -1.58 -9.89 14.40
CA GLU A 63 -2.94 -9.36 14.24
C GLU A 63 -3.15 -8.82 12.82
N GLU A 64 -2.19 -8.06 12.30
CA GLU A 64 -2.27 -7.52 10.95
C GLU A 64 -2.12 -8.62 9.89
N ALA A 65 -1.24 -9.61 10.10
CA ALA A 65 -1.16 -10.79 9.24
C ALA A 65 -2.48 -11.56 9.22
N ASN A 66 -3.13 -11.71 10.38
CA ASN A 66 -4.43 -12.36 10.47
C ASN A 66 -5.55 -11.57 9.76
N ARG A 67 -5.54 -10.24 9.83
CA ARG A 67 -6.47 -9.37 9.07
C ARG A 67 -6.23 -9.52 7.57
N MET A 68 -4.98 -9.47 7.13
CA MET A 68 -4.58 -9.65 5.74
C MET A 68 -5.14 -10.94 5.13
N ILE A 69 -5.02 -12.06 5.85
CA ILE A 69 -5.60 -13.35 5.44
C ILE A 69 -7.13 -13.26 5.34
N SER A 70 -7.78 -12.58 6.28
CA SER A 70 -9.25 -12.48 6.34
C SER A 70 -9.85 -11.59 5.24
N GLU A 71 -9.09 -10.69 4.65
CA GLU A 71 -9.53 -9.76 3.60
C GLU A 71 -9.57 -10.39 2.21
N LEU A 72 -9.02 -11.59 2.02
CA LEU A 72 -9.16 -12.28 0.73
C LEU A 72 -10.63 -12.46 0.35
N ARG A 73 -10.97 -12.08 -0.88
CA ARG A 73 -12.33 -12.27 -1.43
C ARG A 73 -12.69 -13.74 -1.50
N ALA A 74 -11.72 -14.58 -1.81
CA ALA A 74 -11.84 -16.04 -1.83
C ALA A 74 -11.84 -16.68 -0.43
N HIS A 75 -12.37 -16.00 0.59
CA HIS A 75 -12.39 -16.44 2.00
C HIS A 75 -12.97 -17.84 2.22
N LYS A 76 -13.82 -18.32 1.31
CA LYS A 76 -14.34 -19.71 1.36
C LYS A 76 -13.23 -20.75 1.23
N LEU A 77 -12.12 -20.42 0.59
CA LEU A 77 -10.96 -21.32 0.47
C LEU A 77 -10.12 -21.36 1.74
N LEU A 78 -10.37 -20.46 2.68
CA LEU A 78 -9.73 -20.44 4.02
C LEU A 78 -10.50 -21.28 5.06
N GLY A 79 -11.65 -21.81 4.70
CA GLY A 79 -12.43 -22.76 5.49
C GLY A 79 -12.31 -24.21 4.99
N ASP A 80 -13.08 -25.11 5.58
CA ASP A 80 -13.25 -26.46 5.05
C ASP A 80 -13.90 -26.39 3.68
N PHE A 81 -13.30 -27.05 2.70
CA PHE A 81 -13.76 -26.95 1.32
C PHE A 81 -13.61 -28.29 0.59
N ARG A 82 -14.73 -28.78 0.01
CA ARG A 82 -14.77 -30.03 -0.79
C ARG A 82 -14.11 -31.24 -0.11
N GLY A 83 -14.33 -31.38 1.21
CA GLY A 83 -13.81 -32.50 2.01
C GLY A 83 -12.36 -32.33 2.47
N GLU A 84 -11.70 -31.23 2.15
CA GLU A 84 -10.38 -30.86 2.66
C GLU A 84 -10.54 -29.93 3.87
N LYS A 85 -9.65 -30.07 4.87
CA LYS A 85 -9.65 -29.22 6.06
C LYS A 85 -9.19 -27.80 5.74
N ALA A 86 -9.63 -26.84 6.54
CA ALA A 86 -9.13 -25.46 6.50
C ALA A 86 -7.61 -25.41 6.54
N PRO A 87 -6.97 -24.47 5.82
CA PRO A 87 -5.53 -24.22 5.95
C PRO A 87 -5.17 -23.91 7.39
N ASN A 88 -4.03 -24.42 7.85
CA ASN A 88 -3.50 -24.05 9.16
C ASN A 88 -3.20 -22.55 9.19
N ARG A 89 -4.08 -21.79 9.87
CA ARG A 89 -4.04 -20.34 9.90
C ARG A 89 -2.77 -19.80 10.56
N ASP A 90 -2.33 -20.45 11.66
CA ASP A 90 -1.11 -20.05 12.36
C ASP A 90 0.14 -20.25 11.47
N ALA A 91 0.11 -21.28 10.61
CA ALA A 91 1.18 -21.46 9.64
C ALA A 91 1.23 -20.35 8.60
N LEU A 92 0.08 -19.88 8.09
CA LEU A 92 -0.01 -18.72 7.19
C LEU A 92 0.47 -17.44 7.87
N ILE A 93 0.04 -17.21 9.12
CA ILE A 93 0.49 -16.05 9.91
C ILE A 93 2.01 -16.07 10.06
N ARG A 94 2.60 -17.22 10.44
CA ARG A 94 4.06 -17.35 10.56
C ARG A 94 4.81 -17.09 9.24
N VAL A 95 4.25 -17.48 8.10
CA VAL A 95 4.84 -17.17 6.80
C VAL A 95 4.88 -15.65 6.59
N LEU A 96 3.78 -14.96 6.84
CA LEU A 96 3.68 -13.51 6.61
C LEU A 96 4.55 -12.70 7.58
N THR A 97 4.52 -13.05 8.87
CA THR A 97 5.38 -12.39 9.87
C THR A 97 6.86 -12.71 9.64
N GLY A 98 7.19 -13.94 9.23
CA GLY A 98 8.56 -14.31 8.85
C GLY A 98 9.08 -13.55 7.63
N LEU A 99 8.27 -13.36 6.58
CA LEU A 99 8.62 -12.50 5.46
C LEU A 99 8.85 -11.06 5.91
N SER A 100 8.02 -10.56 6.83
CA SER A 100 8.18 -9.24 7.41
C SER A 100 9.47 -9.10 8.23
N GLU A 101 9.82 -10.10 9.03
CA GLU A 101 11.08 -10.13 9.79
C GLU A 101 12.29 -10.17 8.86
N ILE A 102 12.26 -10.97 7.79
CA ILE A 102 13.29 -10.99 6.75
C ILE A 102 13.43 -9.61 6.12
N ALA A 103 12.31 -8.98 5.79
CA ALA A 103 12.29 -7.64 5.20
C ALA A 103 12.98 -6.60 6.08
N MET A 104 12.82 -6.69 7.39
CA MET A 104 13.38 -5.73 8.33
C MET A 104 14.84 -6.01 8.69
N ASN A 105 15.26 -7.27 8.70
CA ASN A 105 16.55 -7.68 9.26
C ASN A 105 17.60 -8.07 8.23
N ILE A 106 17.23 -8.39 6.97
CA ILE A 106 18.14 -8.86 5.94
C ILE A 106 18.12 -7.90 4.74
N PRO A 107 18.97 -6.85 4.75
CA PRO A 107 18.92 -5.80 3.74
C PRO A 107 19.32 -6.26 2.33
N GLU A 108 20.03 -7.36 2.20
CA GLU A 108 20.47 -7.93 0.93
C GLU A 108 19.33 -8.59 0.14
N ILE A 109 18.25 -8.97 0.80
CA ILE A 109 17.09 -9.56 0.15
C ILE A 109 16.20 -8.44 -0.40
N ARG A 110 16.05 -8.41 -1.71
CA ARG A 110 15.21 -7.45 -2.44
C ARG A 110 13.79 -7.95 -2.66
N GLU A 111 13.65 -9.25 -2.94
CA GLU A 111 12.38 -9.86 -3.28
C GLU A 111 12.35 -11.31 -2.82
N ILE A 112 11.20 -11.77 -2.36
CA ILE A 112 10.89 -13.17 -2.12
C ILE A 112 9.53 -13.43 -2.75
N ASP A 113 9.42 -14.48 -3.57
CA ASP A 113 8.15 -15.01 -4.07
C ASP A 113 8.06 -16.48 -3.64
N ILE A 114 7.03 -16.80 -2.86
CA ILE A 114 6.69 -18.16 -2.46
C ILE A 114 5.43 -18.55 -3.23
N ASN A 115 5.60 -19.37 -4.26
CA ASN A 115 4.52 -19.70 -5.19
C ASN A 115 4.72 -21.10 -5.78
N PRO A 116 3.90 -22.11 -5.37
CA PRO A 116 2.77 -21.94 -4.45
C PRO A 116 3.08 -22.25 -2.99
N LEU A 117 2.24 -21.70 -2.12
CA LEU A 117 1.96 -22.26 -0.79
C LEU A 117 0.82 -23.27 -0.95
N LEU A 118 1.16 -24.55 -0.99
CA LEU A 118 0.21 -25.64 -1.20
C LEU A 118 -0.47 -26.04 0.12
N VAL A 119 -1.78 -26.21 0.09
CA VAL A 119 -2.56 -26.70 1.22
C VAL A 119 -2.92 -28.16 0.99
N SER A 120 -2.38 -29.04 1.83
CA SER A 120 -2.71 -30.47 1.80
C SER A 120 -4.13 -30.74 2.32
N PRO A 121 -4.76 -31.90 2.00
CA PRO A 121 -6.12 -32.22 2.44
C PRO A 121 -6.32 -32.20 3.97
N ASP A 122 -5.26 -32.38 4.75
CA ASP A 122 -5.25 -32.29 6.21
C ASP A 122 -5.14 -30.83 6.74
N GLY A 123 -5.02 -29.84 5.84
CA GLY A 123 -4.90 -28.42 6.17
C GLY A 123 -3.46 -27.94 6.36
N ARG A 124 -2.46 -28.81 6.18
CA ARG A 124 -1.04 -28.41 6.26
C ARG A 124 -0.67 -27.46 5.12
N VAL A 125 0.03 -26.40 5.45
CA VAL A 125 0.56 -25.42 4.48
C VAL A 125 2.04 -25.71 4.25
N THR A 126 2.43 -25.86 2.99
CA THR A 126 3.82 -26.15 2.60
C THR A 126 4.23 -25.22 1.46
N ALA A 127 5.37 -24.56 1.60
CA ALA A 127 6.00 -23.84 0.49
C ALA A 127 6.62 -24.88 -0.46
N VAL A 128 6.18 -24.90 -1.71
CA VAL A 128 6.64 -25.86 -2.71
C VAL A 128 7.80 -25.28 -3.51
N ASP A 129 7.72 -24.01 -3.82
CA ASP A 129 8.77 -23.27 -4.52
C ASP A 129 8.94 -21.89 -3.91
N ALA A 130 10.16 -21.37 -3.99
CA ALA A 130 10.49 -20.03 -3.52
C ALA A 130 11.62 -19.42 -4.35
N LEU A 131 11.37 -18.24 -4.87
CA LEU A 131 12.38 -17.40 -5.52
C LEU A 131 12.86 -16.33 -4.52
N ILE A 132 14.17 -16.20 -4.38
CA ILE A 132 14.79 -15.14 -3.58
C ILE A 132 15.71 -14.33 -4.48
N VAL A 133 15.45 -13.02 -4.57
CA VAL A 133 16.28 -12.08 -5.33
C VAL A 133 17.13 -11.26 -4.36
N LEU A 134 18.44 -11.37 -4.52
CA LEU A 134 19.40 -10.56 -3.77
C LEU A 134 19.74 -9.30 -4.56
N GLY A 135 19.97 -8.20 -3.86
CA GLY A 135 20.38 -6.94 -4.49
C GLY A 135 20.27 -5.75 -3.55
N GLU A 136 20.78 -4.61 -4.02
CA GLU A 136 20.61 -3.36 -3.29
C GLU A 136 19.15 -2.92 -3.31
N ARG A 137 18.64 -2.56 -2.14
CA ARG A 137 17.32 -1.95 -2.01
C ARG A 137 17.42 -0.50 -2.48
N GLY A 138 16.89 -0.20 -3.64
CA GLY A 138 16.82 1.17 -4.18
C GLY A 138 15.85 2.06 -3.39
N LEU A 139 15.99 2.08 -2.07
CA LEU A 139 15.23 3.00 -1.23
C LEU A 139 15.68 4.42 -1.60
N ARG A 140 14.78 5.23 -2.12
CA ARG A 140 14.97 6.66 -2.00
C ARG A 140 15.02 6.93 -0.49
N ASN A 141 16.22 7.30 -0.01
CA ASN A 141 16.37 7.92 1.29
C ASN A 141 15.63 9.26 1.26
N ILE A 142 14.31 9.19 1.36
CA ILE A 142 13.49 10.36 1.66
C ILE A 142 13.69 10.56 3.16
N THR A 143 14.78 11.22 3.51
CA THR A 143 14.93 11.77 4.85
C THR A 143 13.88 12.86 4.97
N HIS A 144 12.69 12.48 5.42
CA HIS A 144 11.70 13.45 5.86
C HIS A 144 12.29 14.11 7.10
N ALA A 145 12.60 15.41 6.99
CA ALA A 145 12.81 16.20 8.20
C ALA A 145 11.59 16.00 9.11
N PRO A 146 11.78 15.86 10.44
CA PRO A 146 10.65 15.75 11.35
C PRO A 146 9.67 16.89 11.07
N VAL A 147 8.41 16.54 10.85
CA VAL A 147 7.38 17.55 10.62
C VAL A 147 7.08 18.19 11.97
N GLU A 148 7.29 19.50 12.07
CA GLU A 148 6.97 20.26 13.28
C GLU A 148 5.48 20.10 13.62
N PRO A 149 5.13 19.74 14.87
CA PRO A 149 3.74 19.55 15.29
C PRO A 149 2.83 20.74 14.98
N MET A 150 3.38 21.97 14.99
CA MET A 150 2.65 23.19 14.66
C MET A 150 2.29 23.26 13.17
N ALA A 151 3.09 22.69 12.27
CA ALA A 151 2.76 22.61 10.83
C ALA A 151 1.55 21.70 10.62
N ILE A 152 1.48 20.57 11.34
CA ILE A 152 0.32 19.67 11.32
C ILE A 152 -0.90 20.38 11.97
N ALA A 153 -0.73 21.07 13.08
CA ALA A 153 -1.80 21.82 13.72
C ALA A 153 -2.38 22.90 12.78
N SER A 154 -1.56 23.58 12.00
CA SER A 154 -1.99 24.57 11.01
C SER A 154 -2.88 23.98 9.91
N LEU A 155 -2.75 22.69 9.60
CA LEU A 155 -3.62 22.00 8.64
C LEU A 155 -5.07 21.86 9.20
N PHE A 156 -5.21 21.59 10.48
CA PHE A 156 -6.51 21.36 11.14
C PHE A 156 -7.12 22.62 11.75
N TYR A 157 -6.28 23.55 12.20
CA TYR A 157 -6.68 24.80 12.87
C TYR A 157 -6.00 26.01 12.26
N PRO A 158 -6.14 26.23 10.92
CA PRO A 158 -5.50 27.35 10.26
C PRO A 158 -6.08 28.69 10.78
N LYS A 159 -5.24 29.71 10.95
CA LYS A 159 -5.66 31.08 11.24
C LYS A 159 -5.90 31.88 9.96
N SER A 160 -5.37 31.39 8.84
CA SER A 160 -5.53 31.97 7.51
C SER A 160 -5.60 30.89 6.43
N ILE A 161 -6.48 31.09 5.45
CA ILE A 161 -6.68 30.17 4.31
C ILE A 161 -6.56 30.96 3.01
N ALA A 162 -5.78 30.47 2.06
CA ALA A 162 -5.74 30.98 0.69
C ALA A 162 -6.35 29.97 -0.30
N PHE A 163 -7.36 30.39 -1.06
CA PHE A 163 -7.94 29.61 -2.16
C PHE A 163 -7.22 29.97 -3.45
N ILE A 164 -6.39 29.05 -3.97
CA ILE A 164 -5.63 29.22 -5.21
C ILE A 164 -6.44 28.60 -6.36
N GLY A 165 -6.76 29.41 -7.37
CA GLY A 165 -7.72 29.06 -8.41
C GLY A 165 -9.15 29.50 -8.08
N ALA A 166 -9.30 30.47 -7.14
CA ALA A 166 -10.62 31.02 -6.79
C ALA A 166 -11.41 31.48 -8.03
N SER A 167 -12.71 31.23 -8.04
CA SER A 167 -13.59 31.55 -9.14
C SER A 167 -14.93 32.07 -8.61
N ALA A 168 -15.57 32.98 -9.34
CA ALA A 168 -16.96 33.38 -9.07
C ALA A 168 -17.99 32.38 -9.62
N ASP A 169 -17.56 31.40 -10.39
CA ASP A 169 -18.42 30.39 -11.02
C ASP A 169 -18.83 29.35 -9.99
N LEU A 170 -20.10 29.27 -9.68
CA LEU A 170 -20.70 28.34 -8.70
C LEU A 170 -20.56 26.86 -9.07
N SER A 171 -20.26 26.54 -10.32
CA SER A 171 -20.00 25.16 -10.77
C SER A 171 -18.60 24.66 -10.44
N LYS A 172 -17.69 25.55 -10.04
CA LYS A 172 -16.30 25.21 -9.75
C LYS A 172 -16.06 24.88 -8.29
N TRP A 173 -15.23 23.88 -8.05
CA TRP A 173 -14.84 23.44 -6.71
C TRP A 173 -14.30 24.57 -5.83
N GLY A 174 -13.47 25.46 -6.40
CA GLY A 174 -12.91 26.60 -5.66
C GLY A 174 -13.98 27.53 -5.09
N GLN A 175 -15.05 27.79 -5.84
CA GLN A 175 -16.16 28.60 -5.37
C GLN A 175 -16.98 27.86 -4.30
N LEU A 176 -17.25 26.56 -4.50
CA LEU A 176 -18.00 25.75 -3.55
C LEU A 176 -17.28 25.67 -2.20
N MET A 177 -15.98 25.37 -2.21
CA MET A 177 -15.16 25.29 -0.99
C MET A 177 -15.08 26.64 -0.27
N PHE A 178 -14.83 27.72 -1.01
CA PHE A 178 -14.81 29.07 -0.46
C PHE A 178 -16.17 29.42 0.19
N THR A 179 -17.27 29.15 -0.50
CA THR A 179 -18.62 29.42 0.01
C THR A 179 -18.89 28.64 1.30
N ASN A 180 -18.50 27.35 1.37
CA ASN A 180 -18.66 26.54 2.56
C ASN A 180 -17.88 27.08 3.76
N VAL A 181 -16.64 27.53 3.54
CA VAL A 181 -15.82 28.15 4.59
C VAL A 181 -16.44 29.43 5.14
N VAL A 182 -16.95 30.28 4.24
CA VAL A 182 -17.63 31.53 4.63
C VAL A 182 -18.96 31.24 5.33
N ALA A 183 -19.78 30.34 4.79
CA ALA A 183 -21.04 29.92 5.37
C ALA A 183 -20.87 29.26 6.73
N GLY A 184 -19.78 28.51 6.92
CA GLY A 184 -19.37 27.90 8.18
C GLY A 184 -18.85 28.89 9.22
N ARG A 185 -18.88 30.21 8.91
CA ARG A 185 -18.43 31.30 9.81
C ARG A 185 -16.99 31.13 10.28
N TYR A 186 -16.12 30.68 9.39
CA TYR A 186 -14.68 30.60 9.70
C TYR A 186 -14.17 31.97 10.18
N ALA A 187 -13.58 31.99 11.36
CA ALA A 187 -13.16 33.24 12.03
C ALA A 187 -11.80 33.77 11.55
N GLY A 188 -11.04 32.95 10.78
CA GLY A 188 -9.71 33.32 10.28
C GLY A 188 -9.75 34.20 9.03
N LYS A 189 -8.56 34.59 8.57
CA LYS A 189 -8.41 35.34 7.32
C LYS A 189 -8.61 34.44 6.11
N VAL A 190 -9.34 34.92 5.10
CA VAL A 190 -9.56 34.19 3.85
C VAL A 190 -9.08 35.03 2.68
N TYR A 191 -8.16 34.50 1.91
CA TYR A 191 -7.57 35.11 0.73
C TYR A 191 -7.98 34.35 -0.53
N LEU A 192 -8.24 35.07 -1.60
CA LEU A 192 -8.58 34.52 -2.90
C LEU A 192 -7.47 34.85 -3.89
N VAL A 193 -7.01 33.83 -4.64
CA VAL A 193 -5.93 33.98 -5.61
C VAL A 193 -6.37 33.46 -6.97
N ASN A 194 -6.26 34.29 -8.00
CA ASN A 194 -6.50 33.91 -9.39
C ASN A 194 -5.72 34.88 -10.31
N PRO A 195 -5.01 34.40 -11.35
CA PRO A 195 -4.24 35.28 -12.25
C PRO A 195 -5.06 36.44 -12.89
N ARG A 196 -6.38 36.30 -13.00
CA ARG A 196 -7.27 37.32 -13.51
C ARG A 196 -7.46 38.50 -12.54
N GLY A 197 -7.19 38.28 -11.24
CA GLY A 197 -7.46 39.29 -10.21
C GLY A 197 -8.96 39.60 -10.07
N GLY A 198 -9.26 40.82 -9.62
CA GLY A 198 -10.64 41.32 -9.50
C GLY A 198 -11.22 41.17 -8.11
N GLU A 199 -12.53 40.87 -8.04
CA GLU A 199 -13.28 40.73 -6.79
C GLU A 199 -14.26 39.56 -6.87
N ILE A 200 -14.39 38.78 -5.78
CA ILE A 200 -15.35 37.69 -5.64
C ILE A 200 -16.04 37.86 -4.28
N ALA A 201 -17.37 37.98 -4.30
CA ALA A 201 -18.20 38.14 -3.10
C ALA A 201 -17.71 39.26 -2.16
N GLY A 202 -17.36 40.43 -2.73
CA GLY A 202 -16.87 41.59 -1.99
C GLY A 202 -15.44 41.46 -1.46
N ARG A 203 -14.68 40.43 -1.89
CA ARG A 203 -13.31 40.20 -1.45
C ARG A 203 -12.34 40.37 -2.62
N LYS A 204 -11.23 41.05 -2.36
CA LYS A 204 -10.13 41.20 -3.33
C LYS A 204 -9.55 39.83 -3.72
N VAL A 205 -9.34 39.65 -5.01
CA VAL A 205 -8.63 38.51 -5.58
C VAL A 205 -7.22 38.95 -5.94
N PHE A 206 -6.23 38.33 -5.31
CA PHE A 206 -4.81 38.55 -5.60
C PHE A 206 -4.43 37.81 -6.88
N LYS A 207 -3.53 38.33 -7.69
CA LYS A 207 -3.09 37.67 -8.91
C LYS A 207 -2.11 36.56 -8.65
N THR A 208 -1.29 36.68 -7.60
CA THR A 208 -0.30 35.69 -7.16
C THR A 208 -0.34 35.53 -5.65
N VAL A 209 0.18 34.40 -5.16
CA VAL A 209 0.28 34.13 -3.70
C VAL A 209 1.19 35.13 -3.00
N THR A 210 2.20 35.61 -3.71
CA THR A 210 3.20 36.59 -3.21
C THR A 210 2.63 38.00 -2.98
N GLU A 211 1.47 38.30 -3.53
CA GLU A 211 0.77 39.57 -3.28
C GLU A 211 -0.05 39.58 -1.98
N ILE A 212 -0.21 38.42 -1.34
CA ILE A 212 -0.91 38.31 -0.04
C ILE A 212 -0.05 38.98 1.02
N PRO A 213 -0.61 39.96 1.78
CA PRO A 213 0.19 40.77 2.71
C PRO A 213 0.59 40.01 4.01
N ASP A 214 -0.12 38.96 4.33
CA ASP A 214 0.05 38.21 5.58
C ASP A 214 0.52 36.77 5.31
N PRO A 215 1.16 36.10 6.27
CA PRO A 215 1.43 34.66 6.20
C PRO A 215 0.14 33.86 6.05
N VAL A 216 0.22 32.78 5.27
CA VAL A 216 -0.90 31.85 5.03
C VAL A 216 -0.59 30.51 5.65
N ASP A 217 -1.48 30.01 6.53
CA ASP A 217 -1.32 28.73 7.22
C ASP A 217 -1.75 27.56 6.32
N LEU A 218 -2.83 27.76 5.53
CA LEU A 218 -3.38 26.71 4.68
C LEU A 218 -3.64 27.23 3.26
N ALA A 219 -3.08 26.55 2.26
CA ALA A 219 -3.37 26.79 0.86
C ALA A 219 -4.29 25.67 0.32
N VAL A 220 -5.45 26.08 -0.23
CA VAL A 220 -6.41 25.18 -0.90
C VAL A 220 -6.28 25.39 -2.40
N ILE A 221 -5.71 24.40 -3.10
CA ILE A 221 -5.44 24.48 -4.55
C ILE A 221 -6.60 23.84 -5.31
N THR A 222 -7.27 24.64 -6.18
CA THR A 222 -8.49 24.26 -6.92
C THR A 222 -8.38 24.56 -8.42
N ILE A 223 -7.22 24.31 -9.00
CA ILE A 223 -6.90 24.52 -10.41
C ILE A 223 -6.97 23.23 -11.21
#